data_b8a8f4c8ebb24c4d052435611e2da2d5
#
_entry.id   b8a8f4c8ebb24c4d052435611e2da2d5
#
_cell.length_a   1.000
_cell.length_b   1.000
_cell.length_c   1.000
_cell.angle_alpha   90.00
_cell.angle_beta   90.00
_cell.angle_gamma   90.00
#
_symmetry.space_group_name_H-M   'P 1'
#
loop_
_entity.id
_entity.type
_entity.pdbx_description
1 polymer ?
#
loop_
_entity_poly.entity_id
_entity_poly.type
_entity_poly.pdbx_seq_one_letter_code
_entity_poly.pdbx_strand_id
1 'polypeptide(L)'
;LQACNRVLEQITGKKPGLFRAPYGAYSPELLSAARGEGMLSIQWDIDSLDWKNLPPEQICNQIVEQIRPGSIVRFQSSALNTPTALESLLEILQNEGYTFVTVSELF
;
A
#
# COMPACT_ATOMS: atom_id res chain seq x y z
N LEU A 1 15.88 10.46 -2.13
CA LEU A 1 15.84 9.27 -1.28
C LEU A 1 16.80 9.36 -0.08
N GLN A 2 18.06 9.65 -0.32
CA GLN A 2 19.07 9.67 0.74
C GLN A 2 18.75 10.68 1.83
N ALA A 3 18.38 11.90 1.44
CA ALA A 3 18.07 12.97 2.39
C ALA A 3 16.85 12.61 3.24
N CYS A 4 15.81 12.08 2.62
CA CYS A 4 14.59 11.64 3.29
C CYS A 4 14.89 10.49 4.27
N ASN A 5 15.68 9.51 3.85
CA ASN A 5 16.05 8.37 4.69
C ASN A 5 16.84 8.80 5.92
N ARG A 6 17.74 9.78 5.78
CA ARG A 6 18.49 10.31 6.93
C ARG A 6 17.57 10.96 7.96
N VAL A 7 16.60 11.75 7.50
CA VAL A 7 15.64 12.40 8.40
C VAL A 7 14.79 11.36 9.12
N LEU A 8 14.27 10.36 8.38
CA LEU A 8 13.47 9.29 8.97
C LEU A 8 14.27 8.48 9.99
N GLU A 9 15.52 8.15 9.70
CA GLU A 9 16.37 7.42 10.63
C GLU A 9 16.64 8.23 11.89
N GLN A 10 16.86 9.54 11.78
CA GLN A 10 17.04 10.43 12.94
C GLN A 10 15.81 10.47 13.83
N ILE A 11 14.61 10.47 13.24
CA ILE A 11 13.36 10.57 13.97
C ILE A 11 12.93 9.21 14.57
N THR A 12 13.04 8.13 13.80
CA THR A 12 12.53 6.81 14.19
C THR A 12 13.59 5.90 14.83
N GLY A 13 14.85 6.20 14.64
CA GLY A 13 15.96 5.33 15.06
C GLY A 13 16.15 4.12 14.16
N LYS A 14 15.42 4.02 13.06
CA LYS A 14 15.46 2.89 12.12
C LYS A 14 15.70 3.36 10.71
N LYS A 15 16.53 2.64 9.96
CA LYS A 15 16.72 2.89 8.54
C LYS A 15 15.52 2.35 7.76
N PRO A 16 14.89 3.17 6.89
CA PRO A 16 13.80 2.68 6.05
C PRO A 16 14.25 1.54 5.14
N GLY A 17 13.46 0.47 5.06
CA GLY A 17 13.76 -0.69 4.25
C GLY A 17 12.83 -0.88 3.06
N LEU A 18 11.74 -0.13 2.99
CA LEU A 18 10.74 -0.23 1.94
C LEU A 18 10.51 1.12 1.28
N PHE A 19 10.30 1.09 -0.03
CA PHE A 19 10.04 2.28 -0.82
C PHE A 19 8.91 2.02 -1.82
N ARG A 20 7.96 2.95 -1.89
CA ARG A 20 6.94 2.95 -2.93
C ARG A 20 6.96 4.31 -3.63
N ALA A 21 7.14 4.30 -4.94
CA ALA A 21 7.13 5.53 -5.72
C ALA A 21 5.73 6.16 -5.72
N PRO A 22 5.63 7.49 -5.55
CA PRO A 22 4.36 8.18 -5.70
C PRO A 22 3.73 7.84 -7.06
N TYR A 23 2.43 7.56 -7.05
CA TYR A 23 1.66 7.16 -8.23
C TYR A 23 2.14 5.89 -8.93
N GLY A 24 3.04 5.13 -8.31
CA GLY A 24 3.65 3.97 -8.95
C GLY A 24 4.60 4.28 -10.08
N ALA A 25 5.12 5.51 -10.13
CA ALA A 25 5.99 5.97 -11.21
C ALA A 25 7.43 5.56 -10.96
N TYR A 26 7.82 4.40 -11.48
CA TYR A 26 9.18 3.88 -11.39
C TYR A 26 9.96 4.13 -12.68
N SER A 27 11.28 4.33 -12.53
CA SER A 27 12.24 4.38 -13.62
C SER A 27 13.42 3.46 -13.26
N PRO A 28 14.24 3.03 -14.24
CA PRO A 28 15.44 2.24 -13.91
C PRO A 28 16.38 2.95 -12.93
N GLU A 29 16.51 4.26 -13.06
CA GLU A 29 17.35 5.09 -12.19
C GLU A 29 16.81 5.09 -10.75
N LEU A 30 15.50 5.22 -10.59
CA LEU A 30 14.86 5.21 -9.27
C LEU A 30 14.98 3.86 -8.61
N LEU A 31 14.77 2.78 -9.34
CA LEU A 31 14.95 1.42 -8.84
C LEU A 31 16.39 1.16 -8.38
N SER A 32 17.37 1.61 -9.16
CA SER A 32 18.77 1.52 -8.79
C SER A 32 19.10 2.32 -7.54
N ALA A 33 18.56 3.54 -7.43
CA ALA A 33 18.76 4.39 -6.25
C ALA A 33 18.20 3.75 -4.99
N ALA A 34 16.99 3.20 -5.06
CA ALA A 34 16.36 2.51 -3.94
C ALA A 34 17.17 1.28 -3.52
N ARG A 35 17.62 0.49 -4.48
CA ARG A 35 18.46 -0.68 -4.23
C ARG A 35 19.79 -0.28 -3.58
N GLY A 36 20.40 0.81 -4.04
CA GLY A 36 21.64 1.34 -3.48
C GLY A 36 21.49 1.79 -2.03
N GLU A 37 20.28 2.18 -1.61
CA GLU A 37 19.95 2.50 -0.22
C GLU A 37 19.53 1.27 0.60
N GLY A 38 19.56 0.07 0.04
CA GLY A 38 19.16 -1.16 0.70
C GLY A 38 17.64 -1.31 0.85
N MET A 39 16.87 -0.63 0.01
CA MET A 39 15.42 -0.65 0.07
C MET A 39 14.82 -1.59 -0.97
N LEU A 40 13.73 -2.26 -0.59
CA LEU A 40 12.87 -2.98 -1.53
C LEU A 40 11.85 -2.00 -2.10
N SER A 41 11.71 -2.01 -3.42
CA SER A 41 10.68 -1.22 -4.10
C SER A 41 9.36 -2.01 -4.10
N ILE A 42 8.30 -1.40 -3.58
CA ILE A 42 7.01 -2.02 -3.39
C ILE A 42 6.00 -1.44 -4.36
N GLN A 43 5.14 -2.28 -4.86
CA GLN A 43 3.99 -1.90 -5.67
C GLN A 43 2.73 -2.54 -5.05
N TRP A 44 1.60 -2.36 -5.67
CA TRP A 44 0.34 -3.00 -5.27
C TRP A 44 -0.12 -3.94 -6.39
N ASP A 45 -0.95 -4.92 -6.07
CA ASP A 45 -1.59 -5.78 -7.06
C ASP A 45 -3.07 -5.43 -7.26
N ILE A 46 -3.69 -4.75 -6.29
CA ILE A 46 -5.08 -4.30 -6.40
C ILE A 46 -5.15 -2.80 -6.17
N ASP A 47 -5.69 -2.07 -7.15
CA ASP A 47 -6.03 -0.66 -6.99
C ASP A 47 -7.52 -0.57 -6.64
N SER A 48 -7.83 0.02 -5.48
CA SER A 48 -9.22 0.16 -5.04
C SER A 48 -10.03 1.09 -5.94
N LEU A 49 -9.35 1.94 -6.72
CA LEU A 49 -9.96 2.98 -7.57
C LEU A 49 -10.82 3.97 -6.77
N ASP A 50 -10.55 4.10 -5.49
CA ASP A 50 -11.30 4.98 -4.59
C ASP A 50 -11.21 6.45 -4.96
N TRP A 51 -10.13 6.85 -5.64
CA TRP A 51 -9.94 8.20 -6.16
C TRP A 51 -10.96 8.59 -7.25
N LYS A 52 -11.70 7.63 -7.80
CA LYS A 52 -12.79 7.87 -8.76
C LYS A 52 -14.11 8.22 -8.09
N ASN A 53 -14.13 8.39 -6.77
CA ASN A 53 -15.33 8.68 -5.99
C ASN A 53 -16.44 7.63 -6.14
N LEU A 54 -16.06 6.37 -6.26
CA LEU A 54 -17.01 5.27 -6.32
C LEU A 54 -17.75 5.11 -4.99
N PRO A 55 -19.00 4.62 -5.00
CA PRO A 55 -19.71 4.29 -3.76
C PRO A 55 -18.92 3.27 -2.94
N PRO A 56 -19.01 3.32 -1.59
CA PRO A 56 -18.27 2.38 -0.73
C PRO A 56 -18.52 0.91 -1.08
N GLU A 57 -19.75 0.54 -1.41
CA GLU A 57 -20.10 -0.82 -1.81
C GLU A 57 -19.34 -1.28 -3.06
N GLN A 58 -19.21 -0.40 -4.04
CA GLN A 58 -18.52 -0.70 -5.28
C GLN A 58 -17.03 -0.88 -5.05
N ILE A 59 -16.43 -0.05 -4.19
CA ILE A 59 -15.03 -0.18 -3.79
C ILE A 59 -14.81 -1.54 -3.14
N CYS A 60 -15.64 -1.92 -2.17
CA CYS A 60 -15.56 -3.21 -1.50
C CYS A 60 -15.70 -4.37 -2.47
N ASN A 61 -16.70 -4.34 -3.34
CA ASN A 61 -16.96 -5.42 -4.28
C ASN A 61 -15.80 -5.66 -5.24
N GLN A 62 -15.19 -4.60 -5.76
CA GLN A 62 -14.04 -4.71 -6.63
C GLN A 62 -12.85 -5.39 -5.96
N ILE A 63 -12.61 -5.06 -4.70
CA ILE A 63 -11.51 -5.64 -3.94
C ILE A 63 -11.80 -7.10 -3.60
N VAL A 64 -13.00 -7.40 -3.12
CA VAL A 64 -13.41 -8.77 -2.75
C VAL A 64 -13.31 -9.73 -3.93
N GLU A 65 -13.64 -9.27 -5.14
CA GLU A 65 -13.54 -10.09 -6.35
C GLU A 65 -12.10 -10.43 -6.74
N GLN A 66 -11.14 -9.58 -6.41
CA GLN A 66 -9.75 -9.70 -6.83
C GLN A 66 -8.83 -10.23 -5.75
N ILE A 67 -9.23 -10.14 -4.47
CA ILE A 67 -8.36 -10.41 -3.34
C ILE A 67 -7.88 -11.86 -3.30
N ARG A 68 -6.64 -12.06 -2.91
CA ARG A 68 -6.04 -13.37 -2.68
C ARG A 68 -4.98 -13.25 -1.58
N PRO A 69 -4.55 -14.36 -0.96
CA PRO A 69 -3.48 -14.31 0.03
C PRO A 69 -2.23 -13.63 -0.56
N GLY A 70 -1.64 -12.74 0.20
CA GLY A 70 -0.47 -11.97 -0.22
C GLY A 70 -0.76 -10.70 -0.98
N SER A 71 -2.03 -10.36 -1.21
CA SER A 71 -2.41 -9.13 -1.93
C SER A 71 -2.02 -7.87 -1.18
N ILE A 72 -1.59 -6.87 -1.93
CA ILE A 72 -1.34 -5.50 -1.45
C ILE A 72 -2.35 -4.59 -2.15
N VAL A 73 -3.22 -3.97 -1.35
CA VAL A 73 -4.29 -3.11 -1.86
C VAL A 73 -3.93 -1.65 -1.66
N ARG A 74 -4.07 -0.86 -2.72
CA ARG A 74 -3.80 0.57 -2.69
C ARG A 74 -5.06 1.37 -2.43
N PHE A 75 -4.97 2.35 -1.50
CA PHE A 75 -5.98 3.36 -1.25
C PHE A 75 -5.36 4.76 -1.34
N GLN A 76 -6.20 5.76 -1.64
CA GLN A 76 -5.80 7.17 -1.63
C GLN A 76 -6.28 7.85 -0.34
N SER A 77 -5.38 8.53 0.35
CA SER A 77 -5.69 9.17 1.63
C SER A 77 -6.70 10.32 1.51
N SER A 78 -6.83 10.92 0.32
CA SER A 78 -7.76 12.01 0.08
C SER A 78 -9.13 11.58 -0.43
N ALA A 79 -9.34 10.29 -0.67
CA ALA A 79 -10.60 9.78 -1.19
C ALA A 79 -11.69 9.80 -0.11
N LEU A 80 -12.87 10.33 -0.43
CA LEU A 80 -13.94 10.57 0.53
C LEU A 80 -14.60 9.30 1.05
N ASN A 81 -14.74 8.29 0.21
CA ASN A 81 -15.49 7.07 0.53
C ASN A 81 -14.61 5.93 1.07
N THR A 82 -13.32 6.13 1.15
CA THR A 82 -12.38 5.12 1.62
C THR A 82 -12.60 4.70 3.06
N PRO A 83 -12.80 5.62 4.04
CA PRO A 83 -13.01 5.18 5.43
C PRO A 83 -14.21 4.25 5.59
N THR A 84 -15.33 4.56 4.95
CA THR A 84 -16.53 3.73 5.01
C THR A 84 -16.33 2.38 4.32
N ALA A 85 -15.72 2.40 3.13
CA ALA A 85 -15.41 1.18 2.39
C ALA A 85 -14.44 0.29 3.16
N LEU A 86 -13.41 0.88 3.75
CA LEU A 86 -12.38 0.14 4.48
C LEU A 86 -12.95 -0.55 5.72
N GLU A 87 -13.83 0.12 6.47
CA GLU A 87 -14.48 -0.46 7.63
C GLU A 87 -15.24 -1.75 7.26
N SER A 88 -16.04 -1.71 6.21
CA SER A 88 -16.78 -2.87 5.72
C SER A 88 -15.85 -3.96 5.18
N LEU A 89 -14.83 -3.56 4.44
CA LEU A 89 -13.87 -4.47 3.83
C LEU A 89 -13.07 -5.26 4.87
N LEU A 90 -12.61 -4.60 5.93
CA LEU A 90 -11.88 -5.25 7.00
C LEU A 90 -12.73 -6.34 7.67
N GLU A 91 -14.00 -6.05 7.91
CA GLU A 91 -14.92 -7.02 8.49
C GLU A 91 -15.16 -8.22 7.55
N ILE A 92 -15.45 -7.96 6.28
CA ILE A 92 -15.69 -9.01 5.28
C ILE A 92 -14.48 -9.94 5.16
N LEU A 93 -13.29 -9.38 5.01
CA LEU A 93 -12.08 -10.17 4.81
C LEU A 93 -11.69 -10.95 6.07
N GLN A 94 -11.87 -10.36 7.24
CA GLN A 94 -11.66 -11.05 8.51
C GLN A 94 -12.57 -12.27 8.64
N ASN A 95 -13.84 -12.13 8.27
CA ASN A 95 -14.81 -13.22 8.28
C ASN A 95 -14.47 -14.32 7.27
N GLU A 96 -13.77 -13.99 6.20
CA GLU A 96 -13.29 -14.96 5.21
C GLU A 96 -11.96 -15.62 5.59
N GLY A 97 -11.42 -15.28 6.76
CA GLY A 97 -10.20 -15.90 7.28
C GLY A 97 -8.91 -15.19 6.90
N TYR A 98 -8.97 -14.00 6.30
CA TYR A 98 -7.77 -13.23 6.01
C TYR A 98 -7.19 -12.60 7.27
N THR A 99 -5.88 -12.53 7.33
CA THR A 99 -5.12 -11.81 8.37
C THR A 99 -4.48 -10.59 7.75
N PHE A 100 -4.57 -9.46 8.44
CA PHE A 100 -3.96 -8.21 8.00
C PHE A 100 -2.57 -8.08 8.60
N VAL A 101 -1.60 -7.79 7.76
CA VAL A 101 -0.20 -7.67 8.17
C VAL A 101 0.41 -6.41 7.57
N THR A 102 1.54 -5.97 8.11
CA THR A 102 2.33 -4.92 7.48
C THR A 102 3.00 -5.44 6.21
N VAL A 103 3.40 -4.54 5.32
CA VAL A 103 4.11 -4.94 4.10
C VAL A 103 5.39 -5.69 4.44
N SER A 104 6.11 -5.26 5.48
CA SER A 104 7.33 -5.93 5.92
C SER A 104 7.10 -7.39 6.33
N GLU A 105 5.96 -7.69 6.93
CA GLU A 105 5.61 -9.04 7.37
C GLU A 105 5.25 -9.98 6.22
N LEU A 106 4.95 -9.41 5.03
CA LEU A 106 4.65 -10.20 3.82
C LEU A 106 5.90 -10.82 3.20
N PHE A 107 7.07 -10.25 3.45
CA PHE A 107 8.32 -10.66 2.81
C PHE A 107 9.31 -11.32 3.76
#